data_c47a5ffecd005f13de84e03891bf53d2
#
_entry.id   c47a5ffecd005f13de84e03891bf53d2
#
_cell.length_a   1.000
_cell.length_b   1.000
_cell.length_c   1.000
_cell.angle_alpha   90.00
_cell.angle_beta   90.00
_cell.angle_gamma   90.00
#
_symmetry.space_group_name_H-M   'P 1'
#
loop_
_entity.id
_entity.type
_entity.pdbx_description
1 polymer ?
#
loop_
_entity_poly.entity_id
_entity_poly.type
_entity_poly.pdbx_seq_one_letter_code
_entity_poly.pdbx_strand_id
1 'polypeptide(L)'
;MANTAEIFNFPVPDAAQKEPRVADLDDGYTRIANELLEAVMLAGLTQHQLLVFLAVMRKTYGFNKKLDWVSNEQLSELTGILPHKCSAAKSVLVKRGIFIQSGRNIGINNVVSEWSTLPESGKKNKVYLKEVNLPESGKKSLPKSGKGTYPNQVNTKDKLTKDNI
;
A
#
# COMPACT_ATOMS: atom_id res chain seq x y z
N MET A 1 -26.20 -60.99 22.54
CA MET A 1 -24.82 -60.66 22.19
C MET A 1 -24.68 -59.15 22.28
N ALA A 2 -23.94 -58.68 23.29
CA ALA A 2 -23.72 -57.21 23.46
C ALA A 2 -22.63 -56.76 22.50
N ASN A 3 -23.00 -55.83 21.65
CA ASN A 3 -22.09 -55.23 20.68
C ASN A 3 -21.31 -54.10 21.39
N THR A 4 -20.10 -54.41 21.90
CA THR A 4 -19.20 -53.44 22.52
C THR A 4 -18.41 -52.75 21.39
N ALA A 5 -18.87 -51.56 21.01
CA ALA A 5 -18.07 -50.70 20.13
C ALA A 5 -16.93 -50.06 20.94
N GLU A 6 -15.70 -50.41 20.61
CA GLU A 6 -14.52 -49.75 21.17
C GLU A 6 -14.32 -48.40 20.52
N ILE A 7 -14.34 -47.34 21.34
CA ILE A 7 -14.06 -45.97 20.88
C ILE A 7 -12.54 -45.77 20.86
N PHE A 8 -11.93 -45.80 19.68
CA PHE A 8 -10.54 -45.41 19.50
C PHE A 8 -10.42 -43.89 19.48
N ASN A 9 -9.88 -43.29 20.53
CA ASN A 9 -9.46 -41.89 20.52
C ASN A 9 -8.16 -41.78 19.74
N PHE A 10 -8.25 -41.32 18.50
CA PHE A 10 -7.07 -40.90 17.76
C PHE A 10 -6.50 -39.65 18.43
N PRO A 11 -5.17 -39.59 18.73
CA PRO A 11 -4.56 -38.36 19.18
C PRO A 11 -4.72 -37.32 18.08
N VAL A 12 -5.50 -36.27 18.38
CA VAL A 12 -5.55 -35.08 17.52
C VAL A 12 -4.13 -34.52 17.56
N PRO A 13 -3.43 -34.37 16.41
CA PRO A 13 -2.13 -33.74 16.42
C PRO A 13 -2.31 -32.35 17.05
N ASP A 14 -1.56 -32.07 18.11
CA ASP A 14 -1.48 -30.75 18.72
C ASP A 14 -1.38 -29.75 17.60
N ALA A 15 -2.34 -28.80 17.56
CA ALA A 15 -2.29 -27.72 16.60
C ALA A 15 -0.94 -27.04 16.83
N ALA A 16 0.02 -27.36 15.96
CA ALA A 16 1.39 -26.93 16.08
C ALA A 16 1.36 -25.42 16.33
N GLN A 17 1.68 -25.01 17.55
CA GLN A 17 1.80 -23.61 17.92
C GLN A 17 2.80 -23.04 16.92
N LYS A 18 2.31 -22.28 15.95
CA LYS A 18 3.16 -21.59 14.99
C LYS A 18 4.05 -20.66 15.80
N GLU A 19 5.29 -21.05 15.99
CA GLU A 19 6.26 -20.19 16.63
C GLU A 19 6.26 -18.83 15.95
N PRO A 20 6.35 -17.72 16.71
CA PRO A 20 6.35 -16.40 16.15
C PRO A 20 7.50 -16.29 15.14
N ARG A 21 7.16 -15.96 13.89
CA ARG A 21 8.14 -15.79 12.82
C ARG A 21 8.90 -14.49 13.04
N VAL A 22 10.13 -14.59 13.51
CA VAL A 22 11.04 -13.44 13.70
C VAL A 22 11.80 -13.22 12.41
N ALA A 23 11.89 -11.94 11.96
CA ALA A 23 12.76 -11.57 10.85
C ALA A 23 14.20 -11.48 11.37
N ASP A 24 15.07 -12.34 10.87
CA ASP A 24 16.48 -12.37 11.24
C ASP A 24 17.35 -11.87 10.08
N LEU A 25 18.47 -11.25 10.42
CA LEU A 25 19.48 -10.81 9.45
C LEU A 25 20.22 -12.00 8.83
N ASP A 26 20.29 -13.13 9.54
CA ASP A 26 20.91 -14.36 9.06
C ASP A 26 20.11 -14.99 7.90
N ASP A 27 18.80 -14.73 7.82
CA ASP A 27 17.94 -15.11 6.70
C ASP A 27 18.14 -14.23 5.44
N GLY A 28 19.01 -13.25 5.54
CA GLY A 28 19.38 -12.33 4.48
C GLY A 28 18.82 -10.91 4.64
N TYR A 29 19.55 -9.97 4.09
CA TYR A 29 19.20 -8.55 4.14
C TYR A 29 19.40 -7.87 2.78
N THR A 30 18.75 -6.72 2.60
CA THR A 30 18.92 -5.87 1.42
C THR A 30 19.60 -4.58 1.82
N ARG A 31 20.78 -4.30 1.23
CA ARG A 31 21.52 -3.06 1.49
C ARG A 31 20.98 -1.93 0.60
N ILE A 32 20.63 -0.80 1.21
CA ILE A 32 20.05 0.36 0.53
C ILE A 32 20.82 1.60 0.98
N ALA A 33 21.07 2.54 0.05
CA ALA A 33 21.59 3.86 0.40
C ALA A 33 20.48 4.69 1.09
N ASN A 34 20.82 5.41 2.17
CA ASN A 34 19.85 6.24 2.89
C ASN A 34 19.21 7.30 1.98
N GLU A 35 20.02 7.96 1.14
CA GLU A 35 19.52 8.95 0.16
C GLU A 35 18.46 8.37 -0.78
N LEU A 36 18.64 7.13 -1.25
CA LEU A 36 17.66 6.47 -2.09
C LEU A 36 16.35 6.18 -1.32
N LEU A 37 16.47 5.74 -0.07
CA LEU A 37 15.32 5.47 0.79
C LEU A 37 14.53 6.75 1.09
N GLU A 38 15.22 7.86 1.40
CA GLU A 38 14.62 9.17 1.62
C GLU A 38 13.92 9.69 0.35
N ALA A 39 14.57 9.54 -0.80
CA ALA A 39 13.98 9.93 -2.09
C ALA A 39 12.69 9.18 -2.39
N VAL A 40 12.63 7.88 -2.09
CA VAL A 40 11.39 7.08 -2.26
C VAL A 40 10.27 7.57 -1.37
N MET A 41 10.57 7.93 -0.12
CA MET A 41 9.57 8.47 0.82
C MET A 41 8.98 9.79 0.31
N LEU A 42 9.81 10.63 -0.33
CA LEU A 42 9.41 11.94 -0.85
C LEU A 42 8.82 11.87 -2.27
N ALA A 43 8.99 10.76 -2.98
CA ALA A 43 8.57 10.62 -4.39
C ALA A 43 7.05 10.60 -4.60
N GLY A 44 6.23 10.57 -3.55
CA GLY A 44 4.76 10.55 -3.65
C GLY A 44 4.22 9.35 -4.43
N LEU A 45 4.77 8.17 -4.17
CA LEU A 45 4.35 6.92 -4.81
C LEU A 45 2.99 6.47 -4.28
N THR A 46 2.16 5.92 -5.17
CA THR A 46 0.97 5.19 -4.74
C THR A 46 1.36 3.88 -4.06
N GLN A 47 0.46 3.30 -3.27
CA GLN A 47 0.70 2.02 -2.59
C GLN A 47 1.21 0.93 -3.56
N HIS A 48 0.56 0.76 -4.71
CA HIS A 48 1.00 -0.24 -5.70
C HIS A 48 2.40 0.07 -6.27
N GLN A 49 2.70 1.35 -6.53
CA GLN A 49 4.01 1.77 -7.00
C GLN A 49 5.10 1.52 -5.96
N LEU A 50 4.82 1.84 -4.69
CA LEU A 50 5.75 1.61 -3.59
C LEU A 50 6.03 0.10 -3.39
N LEU A 51 4.99 -0.73 -3.37
CA LEU A 51 5.15 -2.18 -3.22
C LEU A 51 5.96 -2.79 -4.39
N VAL A 52 5.66 -2.37 -5.63
CA VAL A 52 6.44 -2.82 -6.81
C VAL A 52 7.88 -2.31 -6.75
N PHE A 53 8.12 -1.09 -6.28
CA PHE A 53 9.47 -0.56 -6.06
C PHE A 53 10.25 -1.43 -5.07
N LEU A 54 9.67 -1.73 -3.90
CA LEU A 54 10.30 -2.55 -2.86
C LEU A 54 10.56 -3.99 -3.37
N ALA A 55 9.65 -4.56 -4.14
CA ALA A 55 9.81 -5.89 -4.72
C ALA A 55 10.97 -5.94 -5.74
N VAL A 56 11.08 -4.95 -6.64
CA VAL A 56 12.20 -4.83 -7.57
C VAL A 56 13.51 -4.63 -6.81
N MET A 57 13.51 -3.77 -5.79
CA MET A 57 14.66 -3.55 -4.93
C MET A 57 15.13 -4.85 -4.25
N ARG A 58 14.20 -5.63 -3.71
CA ARG A 58 14.51 -6.93 -3.10
C ARG A 58 15.11 -7.91 -4.13
N LYS A 59 14.60 -7.91 -5.38
CA LYS A 59 15.09 -8.79 -6.47
C LYS A 59 16.42 -8.33 -7.08
N THR A 60 16.74 -7.05 -6.99
CA THR A 60 17.99 -6.50 -7.51
C THR A 60 19.05 -6.40 -6.42
N TYR A 61 18.90 -5.47 -5.48
CA TYR A 61 19.89 -5.21 -4.43
C TYR A 61 20.02 -6.34 -3.41
N GLY A 62 18.93 -7.05 -3.12
CA GLY A 62 18.99 -8.24 -2.26
C GLY A 62 19.86 -9.37 -2.84
N PHE A 63 20.17 -9.33 -4.14
CA PHE A 63 21.08 -10.26 -4.83
C PHE A 63 22.35 -9.56 -5.35
N ASN A 64 22.65 -8.35 -4.89
CA ASN A 64 23.80 -7.54 -5.31
C ASN A 64 23.86 -7.25 -6.84
N LYS A 65 22.69 -7.16 -7.47
CA LYS A 65 22.54 -6.84 -8.90
C LYS A 65 22.04 -5.42 -9.08
N LYS A 66 22.51 -4.71 -10.12
CA LYS A 66 21.98 -3.39 -10.51
C LYS A 66 20.70 -3.52 -11.35
N LEU A 67 20.64 -4.52 -12.21
CA LEU A 67 19.54 -4.83 -13.13
C LEU A 67 19.25 -6.31 -13.07
N ASP A 68 17.99 -6.71 -13.09
CA ASP A 68 17.58 -8.10 -13.19
C ASP A 68 16.28 -8.22 -13.98
N TRP A 69 16.04 -9.42 -14.52
CA TRP A 69 14.76 -9.73 -15.13
C TRP A 69 13.75 -10.06 -14.04
N VAL A 70 12.72 -9.21 -13.93
CA VAL A 70 11.66 -9.38 -12.93
C VAL A 70 10.32 -9.44 -13.65
N SER A 71 9.69 -10.62 -13.63
CA SER A 71 8.39 -10.83 -14.26
C SER A 71 7.26 -10.22 -13.41
N ASN A 72 6.09 -10.00 -14.04
CA ASN A 72 4.94 -9.47 -13.32
C ASN A 72 4.34 -10.50 -12.34
N GLU A 73 4.50 -11.79 -12.64
CA GLU A 73 4.10 -12.90 -11.77
C GLU A 73 4.95 -12.93 -10.49
N GLN A 74 6.27 -12.78 -10.61
CA GLN A 74 7.17 -12.68 -9.46
C GLN A 74 6.86 -11.45 -8.58
N LEU A 75 6.50 -10.33 -9.21
CA LEU A 75 6.06 -9.14 -8.46
C LEU A 75 4.73 -9.39 -7.76
N SER A 76 3.80 -10.09 -8.42
CA SER A 76 2.51 -10.47 -7.85
C SER A 76 2.67 -11.37 -6.61
N GLU A 77 3.54 -12.36 -6.68
CA GLU A 77 3.85 -13.26 -5.56
C GLU A 77 4.43 -12.52 -4.35
N LEU A 78 5.33 -11.57 -4.59
CA LEU A 78 5.98 -10.80 -3.52
C LEU A 78 5.07 -9.74 -2.89
N THR A 79 4.19 -9.14 -3.69
CA THR A 79 3.42 -7.97 -3.28
C THR A 79 1.96 -8.26 -2.97
N GLY A 80 1.44 -9.41 -3.40
CA GLY A 80 0.01 -9.73 -3.35
C GLY A 80 -0.84 -8.91 -4.34
N ILE A 81 -0.22 -8.16 -5.26
CA ILE A 81 -0.90 -7.33 -6.25
C ILE A 81 -1.08 -8.14 -7.54
N LEU A 82 -2.23 -8.00 -8.20
CA LEU A 82 -2.49 -8.68 -9.48
C LEU A 82 -1.44 -8.31 -10.55
N PRO A 83 -0.99 -9.26 -11.41
CA PRO A 83 0.10 -9.04 -12.36
C PRO A 83 -0.10 -7.84 -13.31
N HIS A 84 -1.33 -7.58 -13.76
CA HIS A 84 -1.62 -6.42 -14.61
C HIS A 84 -1.45 -5.08 -13.88
N LYS A 85 -1.75 -5.02 -12.57
CA LYS A 85 -1.52 -3.83 -11.74
C LYS A 85 -0.02 -3.64 -11.47
N CYS A 86 0.74 -4.73 -11.28
CA CYS A 86 2.20 -4.68 -11.21
C CYS A 86 2.81 -4.12 -12.49
N SER A 87 2.33 -4.58 -13.66
CA SER A 87 2.75 -4.06 -14.97
C SER A 87 2.46 -2.56 -15.12
N ALA A 88 1.27 -2.12 -14.74
CA ALA A 88 0.90 -0.70 -14.79
C ALA A 88 1.79 0.15 -13.87
N ALA A 89 1.99 -0.28 -12.62
CA ALA A 89 2.86 0.40 -11.67
C ALA A 89 4.32 0.47 -12.18
N LYS A 90 4.85 -0.63 -12.71
CA LYS A 90 6.18 -0.71 -13.31
C LYS A 90 6.34 0.29 -14.45
N SER A 91 5.36 0.36 -15.37
CA SER A 91 5.37 1.30 -16.48
C SER A 91 5.38 2.76 -16.03
N VAL A 92 4.64 3.10 -14.98
CA VAL A 92 4.67 4.45 -14.41
C VAL A 92 6.01 4.77 -13.78
N LEU A 93 6.62 3.85 -13.04
CA LEU A 93 7.93 4.05 -12.42
C LEU A 93 9.05 4.22 -13.45
N VAL A 94 8.98 3.51 -14.58
CA VAL A 94 9.91 3.72 -15.71
C VAL A 94 9.70 5.10 -16.34
N LYS A 95 8.44 5.52 -16.60
CA LYS A 95 8.13 6.85 -17.15
C LYS A 95 8.58 7.99 -16.23
N ARG A 96 8.56 7.79 -14.93
CA ARG A 96 9.04 8.76 -13.92
C ARG A 96 10.56 8.77 -13.77
N GLY A 97 11.30 7.94 -14.47
CA GLY A 97 12.75 7.83 -14.33
C GLY A 97 13.22 7.18 -13.03
N ILE A 98 12.30 6.63 -12.23
CA ILE A 98 12.61 5.92 -10.98
C ILE A 98 13.21 4.54 -11.27
N PHE A 99 12.73 3.89 -12.34
CA PHE A 99 13.29 2.66 -12.85
C PHE A 99 14.04 2.89 -14.15
N ILE A 100 15.16 2.19 -14.28
CA ILE A 100 15.89 2.03 -15.54
C ILE A 100 15.47 0.70 -16.14
N GLN A 101 15.16 0.69 -17.43
CA GLN A 101 14.86 -0.53 -18.17
C GLN A 101 15.86 -0.70 -19.30
N SER A 102 16.49 -1.85 -19.37
CA SER A 102 17.38 -2.27 -20.44
C SER A 102 16.89 -3.61 -21.01
N GLY A 103 16.20 -3.54 -22.14
CA GLY A 103 15.54 -4.72 -22.72
C GLY A 103 14.49 -5.30 -21.77
N ARG A 104 14.72 -6.54 -21.32
CA ARG A 104 13.84 -7.23 -20.36
C ARG A 104 14.22 -6.99 -18.89
N ASN A 105 15.42 -6.45 -18.66
CA ASN A 105 15.93 -6.22 -17.32
C ASN A 105 15.46 -4.87 -16.80
N ILE A 106 15.16 -4.81 -15.50
CA ILE A 106 14.73 -3.63 -14.79
C ILE A 106 15.59 -3.44 -13.54
N GLY A 107 15.81 -2.20 -13.17
CA GLY A 107 16.52 -1.84 -11.95
C GLY A 107 16.14 -0.44 -11.49
N ILE A 108 16.73 -0.03 -10.38
CA ILE A 108 16.46 1.26 -9.77
C ILE A 108 17.44 2.29 -10.33
N ASN A 109 16.94 3.47 -10.68
CA ASN A 109 17.79 4.60 -11.04
C ASN A 109 18.37 5.24 -9.76
N ASN A 110 19.67 5.18 -9.60
CA ASN A 110 20.36 5.75 -8.44
C ASN A 110 20.56 7.26 -8.56
N VAL A 111 20.30 7.84 -9.74
CA VAL A 111 20.37 9.29 -9.96
C VAL A 111 19.03 9.88 -9.57
N VAL A 112 18.87 10.19 -8.29
CA VAL A 112 17.59 10.68 -7.71
C VAL A 112 17.14 11.99 -8.35
N SER A 113 18.07 12.83 -8.79
CA SER A 113 17.78 14.12 -9.47
C SER A 113 17.05 13.96 -10.80
N GLU A 114 17.11 12.80 -11.42
CA GLU A 114 16.40 12.51 -12.68
C GLU A 114 14.95 12.03 -12.45
N TRP A 115 14.56 11.81 -11.20
CA TRP A 115 13.22 11.34 -10.89
C TRP A 115 12.18 12.45 -11.09
N SER A 116 11.17 12.17 -11.90
CA SER A 116 10.01 13.05 -12.01
C SER A 116 9.08 12.84 -10.80
N THR A 117 8.89 13.89 -10.00
CA THR A 117 8.07 13.84 -8.78
C THR A 117 6.56 13.83 -9.03
N LEU A 118 6.11 14.13 -10.26
CA LEU A 118 4.69 14.20 -10.62
C LEU A 118 4.37 13.31 -11.82
N PRO A 119 3.31 12.49 -11.76
CA PRO A 119 2.75 11.91 -12.97
C PRO A 119 2.16 13.04 -13.81
N GLU A 120 2.59 13.18 -15.06
CA GLU A 120 1.92 14.00 -16.06
C GLU A 120 0.54 13.36 -16.37
N SER A 121 -0.45 13.65 -15.56
CA SER A 121 -1.86 13.51 -15.92
C SER A 121 -2.68 14.41 -15.00
N GLY A 122 -3.15 15.49 -15.57
CA GLY A 122 -3.97 16.52 -15.01
C GLY A 122 -4.99 16.12 -13.96
N LYS A 123 -4.59 16.19 -12.72
CA LYS A 123 -5.40 16.63 -11.57
C LYS A 123 -4.41 17.11 -10.53
N LYS A 124 -4.31 18.44 -10.41
CA LYS A 124 -3.58 19.09 -9.33
C LYS A 124 -4.26 18.72 -8.00
N ASN A 125 -3.80 17.65 -7.37
CA ASN A 125 -4.04 17.49 -5.95
C ASN A 125 -3.14 18.51 -5.26
N LYS A 126 -3.71 19.65 -4.88
CA LYS A 126 -3.09 20.57 -3.93
C LYS A 126 -2.80 19.76 -2.68
N VAL A 127 -1.54 19.42 -2.48
CA VAL A 127 -1.07 19.01 -1.16
C VAL A 127 -1.19 20.26 -0.31
N TYR A 128 -2.19 20.27 0.56
CA TYR A 128 -2.28 21.28 1.61
C TYR A 128 -1.15 20.98 2.59
N LEU A 129 -0.01 21.62 2.40
CA LEU A 129 0.90 21.90 3.50
C LEU A 129 0.13 22.85 4.42
N LYS A 130 -0.61 22.29 5.37
CA LYS A 130 -1.06 23.06 6.52
C LYS A 130 0.22 23.47 7.25
N GLU A 131 0.59 24.75 7.09
CA GLU A 131 1.44 25.41 8.07
C GLU A 131 0.79 25.18 9.42
N VAL A 132 1.49 24.46 10.28
CA VAL A 132 1.11 24.32 11.68
C VAL A 132 1.50 25.65 12.33
N ASN A 133 0.58 26.62 12.26
CA ASN A 133 0.66 27.79 13.12
C ASN A 133 0.43 27.31 14.56
N LEU A 134 1.49 27.31 15.36
CA LEU A 134 1.39 27.20 16.81
C LEU A 134 0.54 28.38 17.31
N PRO A 135 -0.50 28.15 18.11
CA PRO A 135 -1.21 29.25 18.71
C PRO A 135 -0.37 29.84 19.86
N GLU A 136 -0.01 31.11 19.72
CA GLU A 136 0.45 31.91 20.85
C GLU A 136 -0.65 32.02 21.92
N SER A 137 -0.21 31.83 23.15
CA SER A 137 -1.04 31.87 24.35
C SER A 137 -1.70 33.22 24.58
N GLY A 138 -2.98 33.20 24.91
CA GLY A 138 -3.58 34.21 25.78
C GLY A 138 -4.66 35.05 25.16
N LYS A 139 -5.93 34.74 25.45
CA LYS A 139 -6.91 35.53 26.21
C LYS A 139 -8.31 34.94 26.10
N LYS A 140 -8.87 34.69 27.26
CA LYS A 140 -10.23 34.23 27.49
C LYS A 140 -11.28 35.25 26.96
N SER A 141 -12.28 34.79 26.21
CA SER A 141 -13.62 35.39 26.24
C SER A 141 -14.64 34.32 25.89
N LEU A 142 -15.62 34.18 26.76
CA LEU A 142 -16.81 33.30 26.67
C LEU A 142 -17.71 33.72 25.51
N PRO A 143 -18.31 32.81 24.76
CA PRO A 143 -19.39 33.13 23.86
C PRO A 143 -20.75 32.94 24.55
N LYS A 144 -21.60 33.95 24.37
CA LYS A 144 -23.01 34.00 24.73
C LYS A 144 -23.83 32.99 23.95
N SER A 145 -24.83 32.45 24.64
CA SER A 145 -25.90 31.60 24.15
C SER A 145 -26.62 32.17 22.92
N GLY A 146 -26.83 31.33 21.92
CA GLY A 146 -27.69 31.61 20.76
C GLY A 146 -28.42 30.34 20.33
N LYS A 147 -29.72 30.32 20.47
CA LYS A 147 -30.69 29.31 20.03
C LYS A 147 -30.61 29.13 18.51
N GLY A 148 -30.66 27.92 18.03
CA GLY A 148 -30.80 27.61 16.58
C GLY A 148 -31.30 26.19 16.37
N THR A 149 -32.56 26.12 16.06
CA THR A 149 -33.51 25.12 15.63
C THR A 149 -32.92 24.08 14.64
N TYR A 150 -33.14 22.80 14.91
CA TYR A 150 -32.98 21.71 13.95
C TYR A 150 -34.25 21.55 13.11
N PRO A 151 -34.21 21.41 11.81
CA PRO A 151 -35.29 20.79 11.05
C PRO A 151 -34.92 19.37 10.64
N ASN A 152 -35.64 18.42 11.24
CA ASN A 152 -35.85 17.10 10.70
C ASN A 152 -36.67 17.20 9.42
N GLN A 153 -36.16 16.67 8.30
CA GLN A 153 -37.00 16.25 7.20
C GLN A 153 -36.57 14.89 6.70
N VAL A 154 -37.33 13.91 7.17
CA VAL A 154 -37.41 12.58 6.57
C VAL A 154 -38.38 12.68 5.38
N ASN A 155 -37.93 12.43 4.17
CA ASN A 155 -38.79 12.33 3.00
C ASN A 155 -38.73 10.90 2.45
N THR A 156 -39.62 10.06 2.97
CA THR A 156 -40.05 8.79 2.39
C THR A 156 -41.16 9.07 1.38
N LYS A 157 -40.89 8.84 0.09
CA LYS A 157 -41.94 8.76 -0.93
C LYS A 157 -42.04 7.31 -1.39
N ASP A 158 -42.98 6.60 -0.79
CA ASP A 158 -43.54 5.36 -1.30
C ASP A 158 -44.39 5.68 -2.52
N LYS A 159 -44.03 5.15 -3.69
CA LYS A 159 -44.93 5.08 -4.86
C LYS A 159 -45.51 3.69 -4.93
N LEU A 160 -46.76 3.59 -4.50
CA LEU A 160 -47.66 2.49 -4.80
C LEU A 160 -48.05 2.55 -6.32
N THR A 161 -47.70 1.52 -7.05
CA THR A 161 -48.26 1.25 -8.37
C THR A 161 -49.59 0.53 -8.19
N LYS A 162 -50.66 1.11 -8.73
CA LYS A 162 -51.96 0.49 -8.85
C LYS A 162 -51.98 -0.37 -10.12
N ASP A 163 -52.25 -1.64 -9.92
CA ASP A 163 -52.71 -2.53 -10.98
C ASP A 163 -54.16 -2.18 -11.37
N ASN A 164 -54.43 -2.03 -12.66
CA ASN A 164 -55.77 -2.10 -13.23
C ASN A 164 -55.81 -3.22 -14.27
N ILE A 165 -56.63 -4.21 -13.95
CA ILE A 165 -57.52 -5.04 -14.80
C ILE A 165 -57.07 -5.27 -16.24
#